data_6f99b8f494bc53cc2df4ee0501bb5925
#
_entry.id   6f99b8f494bc53cc2df4ee0501bb5925
#
_cell.length_a   1.000
_cell.length_b   1.000
_cell.length_c   1.000
_cell.angle_alpha   90.00
_cell.angle_beta   90.00
_cell.angle_gamma   90.00
#
_symmetry.space_group_name_H-M   'P 1'
#
loop_
_entity.id
_entity.type
_entity.pdbx_description
1 polymer ?
#
loop_
_entity_poly.entity_id
_entity_poly.type
_entity_poly.pdbx_seq_one_letter_code
_entity_poly.pdbx_strand_id
1 'polypeptide(L)'
;MYKRQLICIIIGVLGNVFNISPFTRMTMASSGKYIENSSIYDNVSDISVDMNLGSVEIKKGSKLEVIYTGAEKFKPAVSVSGTSLNIEQHVKVHLMTNIKNSDCTLTITIPDNISLNSIQADLNMGDMDVNNIHASSADFSVDMGSLKIVDSAVKNLTADNNMGDIKLTNCDSDVLNLSVDMGSLKINGMDIDKYSANLSVDLGDIKVNDSTYSHSYTNNAGSGKSINADVNMGDIKINR
;
A
#
# COMPACT_ATOMS: atom_id res chain seq x y z
N MET A 1 -0.80 -22.85 -28.20
CA MET A 1 -1.25 -21.54 -27.71
C MET A 1 -2.55 -21.76 -26.93
N TYR A 2 -2.43 -22.14 -25.65
CA TYR A 2 -3.60 -22.46 -24.81
C TYR A 2 -3.83 -21.28 -23.87
N LYS A 3 -4.93 -20.57 -24.08
CA LYS A 3 -5.48 -19.62 -23.12
C LYS A 3 -5.99 -20.41 -21.91
N ARG A 4 -5.24 -20.43 -20.82
CA ARG A 4 -5.78 -20.90 -19.55
C ARG A 4 -6.67 -19.81 -19.00
N GLN A 5 -7.96 -20.03 -19.07
CA GLN A 5 -8.96 -19.15 -18.49
C GLN A 5 -8.91 -19.23 -16.96
N LEU A 6 -8.94 -18.06 -16.39
CA LEU A 6 -9.13 -17.75 -14.98
C LEU A 6 -10.29 -18.53 -14.39
N ILE A 7 -10.05 -19.27 -13.33
CA ILE A 7 -11.12 -19.85 -12.51
C ILE A 7 -11.46 -18.81 -11.43
N CYS A 8 -12.48 -18.01 -11.68
CA CYS A 8 -13.10 -17.20 -10.63
C CYS A 8 -13.89 -18.13 -9.71
N ILE A 9 -13.37 -18.39 -8.52
CA ILE A 9 -14.14 -19.10 -7.50
C ILE A 9 -14.99 -18.07 -6.78
N ILE A 10 -16.27 -17.97 -7.16
CA ILE A 10 -17.27 -17.25 -6.38
C ILE A 10 -17.61 -18.15 -5.20
N ILE A 11 -17.00 -17.90 -4.05
CA ILE A 11 -17.43 -18.54 -2.81
C ILE A 11 -18.67 -17.77 -2.35
N GLY A 12 -19.82 -18.17 -2.87
CA GLY A 12 -21.10 -17.79 -2.28
C GLY A 12 -21.17 -18.38 -0.88
N VAL A 13 -21.54 -17.55 0.09
CA VAL A 13 -21.71 -17.94 1.49
C VAL A 13 -22.72 -19.10 1.56
N LEU A 14 -22.25 -20.33 1.56
CA LEU A 14 -22.94 -21.46 2.16
C LEU A 14 -22.48 -21.52 3.61
N GLY A 15 -23.08 -20.67 4.43
CA GLY A 15 -23.02 -20.84 5.87
C GLY A 15 -23.64 -22.18 6.25
N ASN A 16 -22.81 -23.09 6.69
CA ASN A 16 -23.10 -24.28 7.51
C ASN A 16 -22.30 -25.48 7.03
N VAL A 17 -21.04 -25.58 7.42
CA VAL A 17 -20.40 -26.89 7.72
C VAL A 17 -19.06 -26.76 8.51
N PHE A 18 -18.53 -25.59 8.81
CA PHE A 18 -17.42 -25.53 9.76
C PHE A 18 -17.76 -24.57 10.90
N ASN A 19 -17.72 -25.15 12.11
CA ASN A 19 -17.99 -24.55 13.40
C ASN A 19 -16.98 -23.41 13.70
N ILE A 20 -17.16 -22.26 13.07
CA ILE A 20 -16.51 -21.01 13.38
C ILE A 20 -17.59 -20.13 13.98
N SER A 21 -17.41 -19.83 15.27
CA SER A 21 -18.27 -19.01 16.10
C SER A 21 -18.78 -17.77 15.32
N PRO A 22 -20.08 -17.58 15.17
CA PRO A 22 -20.59 -16.38 14.51
C PRO A 22 -20.40 -15.21 15.47
N PHE A 23 -19.45 -14.38 15.20
CA PHE A 23 -19.41 -13.05 15.79
C PHE A 23 -20.56 -12.25 15.15
N THR A 24 -21.74 -12.39 15.74
CA THR A 24 -22.92 -11.60 15.37
C THR A 24 -22.69 -10.16 15.79
N ARG A 25 -22.09 -9.38 14.94
CA ARG A 25 -22.14 -7.94 15.03
C ARG A 25 -23.46 -7.52 14.36
N MET A 26 -24.46 -7.20 15.16
CA MET A 26 -25.65 -6.51 14.71
C MET A 26 -25.23 -5.18 14.08
N THR A 27 -25.15 -5.13 12.76
CA THR A 27 -24.99 -3.88 12.01
C THR A 27 -26.36 -3.43 11.57
N MET A 28 -26.75 -2.25 12.02
CA MET A 28 -27.91 -1.54 11.50
C MET A 28 -27.77 -1.35 9.99
N ALA A 29 -28.85 -1.60 9.29
CA ALA A 29 -28.99 -1.63 7.85
C ALA A 29 -28.39 -0.39 7.14
N SER A 30 -27.25 -0.58 6.51
CA SER A 30 -26.85 0.13 5.31
C SER A 30 -27.16 -0.78 4.13
N SER A 31 -27.96 -0.33 3.19
CA SER A 31 -28.62 -1.12 2.15
C SER A 31 -27.65 -1.56 1.01
N GLY A 32 -26.59 -2.27 1.34
CA GLY A 32 -25.65 -2.84 0.38
C GLY A 32 -25.27 -4.27 0.77
N LYS A 33 -25.34 -5.18 -0.20
CA LYS A 33 -24.88 -6.56 -0.02
C LYS A 33 -23.37 -6.54 0.26
N TYR A 34 -22.97 -7.11 1.38
CA TYR A 34 -21.56 -7.32 1.73
C TYR A 34 -21.07 -8.61 1.07
N ILE A 35 -19.93 -8.56 0.41
CA ILE A 35 -19.35 -9.68 -0.32
C ILE A 35 -17.89 -9.89 0.08
N GLU A 36 -17.44 -11.13 -0.07
CA GLU A 36 -16.05 -11.52 -0.15
C GLU A 36 -15.82 -12.16 -1.53
N ASN A 37 -14.81 -11.70 -2.23
CA ASN A 37 -14.47 -12.19 -3.56
C ASN A 37 -12.96 -12.40 -3.64
N SER A 38 -12.54 -13.58 -4.09
CA SER A 38 -11.13 -13.95 -4.23
C SER A 38 -10.85 -14.47 -5.63
N SER A 39 -9.69 -14.13 -6.17
CA SER A 39 -9.20 -14.60 -7.47
C SER A 39 -7.70 -14.79 -7.45
N ILE A 40 -7.24 -15.88 -8.06
CA ILE A 40 -5.82 -16.24 -8.14
C ILE A 40 -5.32 -15.93 -9.55
N TYR A 41 -4.09 -15.44 -9.63
CA TYR A 41 -3.46 -15.03 -10.88
C TYR A 41 -2.08 -15.68 -11.03
N ASP A 42 -1.73 -16.01 -12.27
CA ASP A 42 -0.42 -16.56 -12.64
C ASP A 42 0.24 -15.66 -13.69
N ASN A 43 1.58 -15.72 -13.79
CA ASN A 43 2.38 -15.02 -14.78
C ASN A 43 2.19 -13.47 -14.74
N VAL A 44 2.11 -12.92 -13.55
CA VAL A 44 2.07 -11.47 -13.32
C VAL A 44 3.44 -11.00 -12.86
N SER A 45 3.94 -9.94 -13.46
CA SER A 45 5.16 -9.23 -13.07
C SER A 45 4.92 -7.79 -12.70
N ASP A 46 3.77 -7.24 -13.04
CA ASP A 46 3.41 -5.85 -12.82
C ASP A 46 2.01 -5.76 -12.21
N ILE A 47 1.87 -4.97 -11.15
CA ILE A 47 0.60 -4.78 -10.44
C ILE A 47 0.28 -3.28 -10.41
N SER A 48 -0.95 -2.93 -10.81
CA SER A 48 -1.48 -1.58 -10.72
C SER A 48 -2.79 -1.59 -9.96
N VAL A 49 -2.90 -0.73 -8.96
CA VAL A 49 -4.06 -0.57 -8.08
C VAL A 49 -4.49 0.88 -8.10
N ASP A 50 -5.77 1.14 -8.38
CA ASP A 50 -6.40 2.45 -8.26
C ASP A 50 -7.69 2.29 -7.42
N MET A 51 -7.65 2.77 -6.18
CA MET A 51 -8.73 2.66 -5.22
C MET A 51 -9.19 4.05 -4.75
N ASN A 52 -10.48 4.32 -4.88
CA ASN A 52 -11.05 5.58 -4.39
C ASN A 52 -11.26 5.56 -2.87
N LEU A 53 -11.56 4.41 -2.29
CA LEU A 53 -11.81 4.31 -0.84
C LEU A 53 -11.62 2.88 -0.33
N GLY A 54 -11.29 2.76 0.95
CA GLY A 54 -11.10 1.50 1.65
C GLY A 54 -9.68 1.31 2.14
N SER A 55 -9.37 0.14 2.65
CA SER A 55 -8.02 -0.23 3.03
C SER A 55 -7.39 -1.10 1.94
N VAL A 56 -6.12 -0.86 1.67
CA VAL A 56 -5.32 -1.69 0.75
C VAL A 56 -4.23 -2.40 1.55
N GLU A 57 -4.20 -3.72 1.48
CA GLU A 57 -3.18 -4.55 2.11
C GLU A 57 -2.42 -5.33 1.05
N ILE A 58 -1.12 -5.10 0.91
CA ILE A 58 -0.23 -5.85 0.01
C ILE A 58 0.74 -6.62 0.88
N LYS A 59 0.73 -7.93 0.78
CA LYS A 59 1.54 -8.76 1.67
C LYS A 59 2.02 -10.05 1.04
N LYS A 60 3.04 -10.64 1.66
CA LYS A 60 3.49 -11.99 1.34
C LYS A 60 2.37 -13.01 1.53
N GLY A 61 2.31 -13.98 0.62
CA GLY A 61 1.38 -15.13 0.68
C GLY A 61 1.93 -16.37 -0.02
N SER A 62 1.13 -17.41 -0.12
CA SER A 62 1.52 -18.65 -0.80
C SER A 62 1.23 -18.64 -2.31
N LYS A 63 0.42 -17.70 -2.78
CA LYS A 63 0.00 -17.54 -4.17
C LYS A 63 -0.30 -16.06 -4.44
N LEU A 64 -0.28 -15.66 -5.71
CA LEU A 64 -0.77 -14.35 -6.10
C LEU A 64 -2.30 -14.38 -6.09
N GLU A 65 -2.89 -13.72 -5.13
CA GLU A 65 -4.34 -13.72 -4.93
C GLU A 65 -4.81 -12.30 -4.61
N VAL A 66 -5.90 -11.90 -5.23
CA VAL A 66 -6.60 -10.65 -4.95
C VAL A 66 -7.89 -10.98 -4.23
N ILE A 67 -8.06 -10.47 -3.03
CA ILE A 67 -9.23 -10.67 -2.18
C ILE A 67 -9.87 -9.30 -1.93
N TYR A 68 -11.13 -9.18 -2.27
CA TYR A 68 -11.94 -8.01 -1.90
C TYR A 68 -13.00 -8.40 -0.88
N THR A 69 -13.08 -7.64 0.18
CA THR A 69 -14.08 -7.79 1.23
C THR A 69 -14.77 -6.46 1.48
N GLY A 70 -16.09 -6.39 1.30
CA GLY A 70 -16.82 -5.13 1.48
C GLY A 70 -18.16 -5.08 0.77
N ALA A 71 -18.73 -3.87 0.66
CA ALA A 71 -19.98 -3.66 -0.05
C ALA A 71 -19.81 -3.93 -1.55
N GLU A 72 -20.71 -4.71 -2.15
CA GLU A 72 -20.67 -5.11 -3.56
C GLU A 72 -20.57 -3.92 -4.53
N LYS A 73 -21.19 -2.81 -4.20
CA LYS A 73 -21.18 -1.57 -5.00
C LYS A 73 -19.81 -0.89 -5.09
N PHE A 74 -18.88 -1.25 -4.21
CA PHE A 74 -17.49 -0.71 -4.17
C PHE A 74 -16.46 -1.72 -4.61
N LYS A 75 -16.91 -2.90 -5.09
CA LYS A 75 -16.00 -3.92 -5.58
C LYS A 75 -15.18 -3.38 -6.76
N PRO A 76 -13.84 -3.48 -6.73
CA PRO A 76 -13.00 -3.10 -7.85
C PRO A 76 -13.18 -4.05 -9.03
N ALA A 77 -12.99 -3.53 -10.22
CA ALA A 77 -12.80 -4.31 -11.42
C ALA A 77 -11.35 -4.83 -11.43
N VAL A 78 -11.17 -6.10 -11.80
CA VAL A 78 -9.84 -6.70 -11.91
C VAL A 78 -9.66 -7.25 -13.31
N SER A 79 -8.56 -6.88 -13.97
CA SER A 79 -8.22 -7.30 -15.32
C SER A 79 -6.74 -7.67 -15.43
N VAL A 80 -6.42 -8.56 -16.37
CA VAL A 80 -5.05 -8.93 -16.70
C VAL A 80 -4.78 -8.65 -18.16
N SER A 81 -3.73 -7.90 -18.44
CA SER A 81 -3.24 -7.59 -19.79
C SER A 81 -1.77 -7.97 -19.90
N GLY A 82 -1.48 -9.06 -20.62
CA GLY A 82 -0.12 -9.61 -20.66
C GLY A 82 0.33 -10.11 -19.28
N THR A 83 1.35 -9.47 -18.72
CA THR A 83 1.87 -9.73 -17.37
C THR A 83 1.42 -8.68 -16.34
N SER A 84 0.55 -7.75 -16.73
CA SER A 84 0.07 -6.68 -15.86
C SER A 84 -1.30 -7.01 -15.28
N LEU A 85 -1.41 -6.99 -13.96
CA LEU A 85 -2.64 -7.11 -13.19
C LEU A 85 -3.13 -5.69 -12.82
N ASN A 86 -4.31 -5.32 -13.31
CA ASN A 86 -4.91 -4.01 -13.06
C ASN A 86 -6.15 -4.16 -12.18
N ILE A 87 -6.22 -3.38 -11.12
CA ILE A 87 -7.29 -3.38 -10.12
C ILE A 87 -7.78 -1.94 -10.02
N GLU A 88 -9.02 -1.68 -10.42
CA GLU A 88 -9.58 -0.33 -10.49
C GLU A 88 -10.93 -0.27 -9.77
N GLN A 89 -11.07 0.67 -8.84
CA GLN A 89 -12.33 0.90 -8.14
C GLN A 89 -12.97 2.21 -8.63
N HIS A 90 -14.11 2.10 -9.30
CA HIS A 90 -14.86 3.25 -9.76
C HIS A 90 -16.03 3.56 -8.81
N VAL A 91 -15.89 4.58 -7.97
CA VAL A 91 -16.94 5.03 -7.05
C VAL A 91 -17.57 6.33 -7.58
N LYS A 92 -18.90 6.32 -7.79
CA LYS A 92 -19.62 7.54 -8.12
C LYS A 92 -19.75 8.44 -6.90
N VAL A 93 -19.26 9.67 -6.98
CA VAL A 93 -19.19 10.67 -5.88
C VAL A 93 -20.53 10.88 -5.15
N HIS A 94 -21.66 10.67 -5.81
CA HIS A 94 -23.00 10.80 -5.21
C HIS A 94 -23.32 9.76 -4.12
N LEU A 95 -22.49 8.72 -3.95
CA LEU A 95 -22.70 7.66 -2.99
C LEU A 95 -21.91 7.87 -1.68
N MET A 96 -21.17 8.96 -1.54
CA MET A 96 -20.27 9.20 -0.39
C MET A 96 -20.96 9.64 0.89
N THR A 97 -22.27 9.86 0.91
CA THR A 97 -23.01 10.16 2.16
C THR A 97 -23.23 8.87 2.93
N ASN A 98 -22.54 8.70 4.05
CA ASN A 98 -22.62 7.57 5.01
C ASN A 98 -21.67 6.38 4.78
N ILE A 99 -20.50 6.58 4.14
CA ILE A 99 -19.48 5.52 4.03
C ILE A 99 -18.52 5.65 5.22
N LYS A 100 -18.34 4.55 5.94
CA LYS A 100 -17.20 4.40 6.86
C LYS A 100 -16.07 3.76 6.05
N ASN A 101 -14.86 4.31 6.13
CA ASN A 101 -13.66 3.79 5.43
C ASN A 101 -13.36 2.30 5.71
N SER A 102 -13.89 1.77 6.81
CA SER A 102 -13.75 0.37 7.21
C SER A 102 -14.63 -0.63 6.45
N ASP A 103 -15.43 -0.16 5.48
CA ASP A 103 -16.43 -1.03 4.84
C ASP A 103 -15.89 -1.73 3.57
N CYS A 104 -14.66 -1.49 3.17
CA CYS A 104 -14.01 -2.21 2.06
C CYS A 104 -12.51 -2.41 2.30
N THR A 105 -12.06 -3.62 2.01
CA THR A 105 -10.64 -3.99 2.09
C THR A 105 -10.26 -4.76 0.81
N LEU A 106 -9.18 -4.32 0.19
CA LEU A 106 -8.50 -5.00 -0.89
C LEU A 106 -7.24 -5.64 -0.32
N THR A 107 -7.12 -6.95 -0.36
CA THR A 107 -5.89 -7.67 0.03
C THR A 107 -5.27 -8.30 -1.20
N ILE A 108 -3.98 -8.04 -1.42
CA ILE A 108 -3.17 -8.65 -2.47
C ILE A 108 -2.09 -9.47 -1.80
N THR A 109 -2.08 -10.77 -2.02
CA THR A 109 -1.01 -11.65 -1.54
C THR A 109 -0.06 -12.00 -2.67
N ILE A 110 1.25 -11.95 -2.40
CA ILE A 110 2.32 -12.16 -3.37
C ILE A 110 3.23 -13.29 -2.86
N PRO A 111 3.43 -14.37 -3.62
CA PRO A 111 4.29 -15.47 -3.20
C PRO A 111 5.79 -15.15 -3.41
N ASP A 112 6.67 -15.76 -2.62
CA ASP A 112 8.12 -15.54 -2.66
C ASP A 112 8.79 -15.89 -4.00
N ASN A 113 8.18 -16.77 -4.77
CA ASN A 113 8.72 -17.22 -6.05
C ASN A 113 8.41 -16.25 -7.22
N ILE A 114 7.70 -15.16 -6.96
CA ILE A 114 7.44 -14.09 -7.94
C ILE A 114 8.36 -12.91 -7.61
N SER A 115 9.17 -12.52 -8.60
CA SER A 115 9.88 -11.24 -8.57
C SER A 115 9.08 -10.24 -9.39
N LEU A 116 8.52 -9.23 -8.71
CA LEU A 116 7.78 -8.17 -9.38
C LEU A 116 8.73 -7.16 -10.02
N ASN A 117 8.42 -6.76 -11.25
CA ASN A 117 9.08 -5.63 -11.90
C ASN A 117 8.58 -4.34 -11.28
N SER A 118 7.25 -4.18 -11.21
CA SER A 118 6.64 -2.98 -10.67
C SER A 118 5.38 -3.26 -9.85
N ILE A 119 5.20 -2.42 -8.82
CA ILE A 119 3.94 -2.27 -8.10
C ILE A 119 3.61 -0.79 -8.07
N GLN A 120 2.45 -0.42 -8.58
CA GLN A 120 1.88 0.91 -8.41
C GLN A 120 0.56 0.79 -7.64
N ALA A 121 0.36 1.63 -6.61
CA ALA A 121 -0.91 1.65 -5.89
C ALA A 121 -1.27 3.07 -5.48
N ASP A 122 -2.42 3.51 -5.95
CA ASP A 122 -3.01 4.81 -5.69
C ASP A 122 -4.27 4.61 -4.83
N LEU A 123 -4.38 5.31 -3.70
CA LEU A 123 -5.50 5.26 -2.78
C LEU A 123 -5.95 6.67 -2.39
N ASN A 124 -7.16 7.06 -2.78
CA ASN A 124 -7.63 8.41 -2.45
C ASN A 124 -8.04 8.53 -0.98
N MET A 125 -8.68 7.50 -0.39
CA MET A 125 -9.17 7.59 0.99
C MET A 125 -9.09 6.25 1.72
N GLY A 126 -8.22 6.17 2.72
CA GLY A 126 -8.02 5.00 3.58
C GLY A 126 -6.55 4.73 3.88
N ASP A 127 -6.27 3.60 4.47
CA ASP A 127 -4.91 3.23 4.85
C ASP A 127 -4.35 2.16 3.90
N MET A 128 -3.06 2.27 3.60
CA MET A 128 -2.32 1.31 2.79
C MET A 128 -1.21 0.66 3.62
N ASP A 129 -1.29 -0.66 3.78
CA ASP A 129 -0.31 -1.49 4.47
C ASP A 129 0.43 -2.40 3.48
N VAL A 130 1.74 -2.24 3.39
CA VAL A 130 2.61 -3.03 2.50
C VAL A 130 3.60 -3.81 3.35
N ASN A 131 3.57 -5.14 3.28
CA ASN A 131 4.35 -5.99 4.16
C ASN A 131 5.09 -7.08 3.40
N ASN A 132 6.40 -7.15 3.59
CA ASN A 132 7.26 -8.23 3.12
C ASN A 132 7.14 -8.47 1.61
N ILE A 133 7.34 -7.41 0.81
CA ILE A 133 7.33 -7.47 -0.65
C ILE A 133 8.73 -7.32 -1.22
N HIS A 134 8.93 -7.90 -2.41
CA HIS A 134 10.15 -7.77 -3.20
C HIS A 134 9.80 -7.30 -4.62
N ALA A 135 10.34 -6.15 -5.04
CA ALA A 135 10.11 -5.60 -6.36
C ALA A 135 11.32 -4.81 -6.88
N SER A 136 11.41 -4.65 -8.19
CA SER A 136 12.40 -3.73 -8.77
C SER A 136 11.99 -2.28 -8.61
N SER A 137 10.68 -1.97 -8.70
CA SER A 137 10.13 -0.64 -8.50
C SER A 137 8.81 -0.71 -7.73
N ALA A 138 8.59 0.24 -6.85
CA ALA A 138 7.27 0.46 -6.24
C ALA A 138 6.96 1.95 -6.19
N ASP A 139 5.70 2.29 -6.47
CA ASP A 139 5.17 3.64 -6.45
C ASP A 139 3.84 3.62 -5.68
N PHE A 140 3.79 4.27 -4.53
CA PHE A 140 2.65 4.29 -3.65
C PHE A 140 2.18 5.70 -3.38
N SER A 141 0.91 5.98 -3.61
CA SER A 141 0.29 7.27 -3.35
C SER A 141 -0.96 7.12 -2.48
N VAL A 142 -1.06 7.95 -1.43
CA VAL A 142 -2.24 8.02 -0.56
C VAL A 142 -2.66 9.48 -0.39
N ASP A 143 -3.88 9.82 -0.80
CA ASP A 143 -4.36 11.20 -0.64
C ASP A 143 -4.78 11.50 0.80
N MET A 144 -5.61 10.65 1.41
CA MET A 144 -6.08 10.80 2.80
C MET A 144 -6.01 9.49 3.56
N GLY A 145 -5.07 9.36 4.47
CA GLY A 145 -4.82 8.17 5.27
C GLY A 145 -3.33 7.94 5.46
N SER A 146 -2.97 6.78 5.94
CA SER A 146 -1.57 6.44 6.24
C SER A 146 -1.02 5.41 5.28
N LEU A 147 0.25 5.56 4.92
CA LEU A 147 1.02 4.56 4.20
C LEU A 147 2.04 3.91 5.14
N LYS A 148 1.99 2.60 5.25
CA LYS A 148 2.93 1.84 6.05
C LYS A 148 3.59 0.74 5.24
N ILE A 149 4.92 0.74 5.21
CA ILE A 149 5.74 -0.26 4.50
C ILE A 149 6.67 -0.93 5.50
N VAL A 150 6.63 -2.25 5.57
CA VAL A 150 7.39 -3.03 6.56
C VAL A 150 8.10 -4.20 5.89
N ASP A 151 9.35 -4.47 6.33
CA ASP A 151 10.15 -5.65 5.98
C ASP A 151 10.23 -5.90 4.47
N SER A 152 10.32 -4.84 3.68
CA SER A 152 10.22 -4.88 2.22
C SER A 152 11.54 -4.50 1.55
N ALA A 153 11.86 -5.17 0.43
CA ALA A 153 13.03 -4.91 -0.39
C ALA A 153 12.59 -4.44 -1.79
N VAL A 154 12.76 -3.15 -2.05
CA VAL A 154 12.38 -2.52 -3.32
C VAL A 154 13.53 -1.66 -3.80
N LYS A 155 14.07 -1.92 -5.01
CA LYS A 155 15.24 -1.15 -5.47
C LYS A 155 14.94 0.34 -5.60
N ASN A 156 13.82 0.69 -6.24
CA ASN A 156 13.37 2.07 -6.42
C ASN A 156 12.00 2.22 -5.77
N LEU A 157 11.94 2.91 -4.64
CA LEU A 157 10.70 3.16 -3.91
C LEU A 157 10.35 4.65 -3.97
N THR A 158 9.19 4.94 -4.52
CA THR A 158 8.52 6.25 -4.43
C THR A 158 7.31 6.11 -3.52
N ALA A 159 7.12 7.07 -2.62
CA ALA A 159 5.95 7.09 -1.75
C ALA A 159 5.52 8.54 -1.47
N ASP A 160 4.26 8.83 -1.79
CA ASP A 160 3.64 10.14 -1.66
C ASP A 160 2.42 10.09 -0.75
N ASN A 161 2.25 11.08 0.13
CA ASN A 161 1.07 11.20 0.98
C ASN A 161 0.66 12.68 1.10
N ASN A 162 -0.59 12.99 0.74
CA ASN A 162 -1.07 14.36 0.84
C ASN A 162 -1.54 14.70 2.28
N MET A 163 -2.33 13.83 2.92
CA MET A 163 -2.82 14.04 4.29
C MET A 163 -2.74 12.76 5.11
N GLY A 164 -1.69 12.64 5.91
CA GLY A 164 -1.41 11.50 6.78
C GLY A 164 0.08 11.20 6.88
N ASP A 165 0.41 10.06 7.41
CA ASP A 165 1.79 9.72 7.70
C ASP A 165 2.33 8.66 6.73
N ILE A 166 3.62 8.76 6.39
CA ILE A 166 4.38 7.68 5.78
C ILE A 166 5.26 7.04 6.83
N LYS A 167 5.18 5.72 6.98
CA LYS A 167 6.02 4.96 7.89
C LYS A 167 6.70 3.79 7.18
N LEU A 168 8.03 3.84 7.11
CA LEU A 168 8.87 2.73 6.66
C LEU A 168 9.51 2.05 7.86
N THR A 169 9.56 0.71 7.86
CA THR A 169 10.25 -0.06 8.91
C THR A 169 10.99 -1.23 8.29
N ASN A 170 12.29 -1.34 8.54
CA ASN A 170 13.17 -2.39 8.00
C ASN A 170 13.07 -2.53 6.48
N CYS A 171 13.04 -1.42 5.74
CA CYS A 171 12.99 -1.43 4.29
C CYS A 171 14.41 -1.32 3.71
N ASP A 172 14.73 -2.12 2.69
CA ASP A 172 15.97 -2.03 1.94
C ASP A 172 15.67 -1.52 0.52
N SER A 173 16.27 -0.38 0.17
CA SER A 173 16.10 0.26 -1.14
C SER A 173 17.43 0.87 -1.60
N ASP A 174 17.63 0.93 -2.91
CA ASP A 174 18.75 1.66 -3.49
C ASP A 174 18.40 3.15 -3.67
N VAL A 175 17.16 3.42 -4.06
CA VAL A 175 16.63 4.77 -4.23
C VAL A 175 15.30 4.90 -3.49
N LEU A 176 15.21 5.94 -2.63
CA LEU A 176 14.00 6.32 -1.92
C LEU A 176 13.63 7.76 -2.30
N ASN A 177 12.42 7.96 -2.79
CA ASN A 177 11.81 9.27 -3.02
C ASN A 177 10.51 9.33 -2.21
N LEU A 178 10.47 10.21 -1.22
CA LEU A 178 9.40 10.25 -0.23
C LEU A 178 8.87 11.68 -0.11
N SER A 179 7.56 11.86 -0.18
CA SER A 179 6.92 13.17 -0.07
C SER A 179 5.70 13.12 0.84
N VAL A 180 5.56 14.12 1.73
CA VAL A 180 4.39 14.28 2.59
C VAL A 180 3.98 15.75 2.61
N ASP A 181 2.73 16.04 2.24
CA ASP A 181 2.24 17.41 2.31
C ASP A 181 1.83 17.80 3.74
N MET A 182 0.95 17.05 4.38
CA MET A 182 0.50 17.27 5.76
C MET A 182 0.54 15.99 6.57
N GLY A 183 1.55 15.86 7.43
CA GLY A 183 1.80 14.68 8.25
C GLY A 183 3.28 14.46 8.48
N SER A 184 3.66 13.28 8.90
CA SER A 184 5.04 12.99 9.24
C SER A 184 5.60 11.82 8.45
N LEU A 185 6.88 11.91 8.14
CA LEU A 185 7.66 10.81 7.58
C LEU A 185 8.47 10.15 8.69
N LYS A 186 8.29 8.84 8.88
CA LYS A 186 9.05 8.08 9.86
C LYS A 186 9.71 6.85 9.23
N ILE A 187 11.03 6.77 9.34
CA ILE A 187 11.83 5.65 8.87
C ILE A 187 12.54 5.02 10.06
N ASN A 188 12.35 3.70 10.27
CA ASN A 188 13.00 2.93 11.33
C ASN A 188 13.77 1.75 10.74
N GLY A 189 14.88 1.40 11.38
CA GLY A 189 15.73 0.28 10.95
C GLY A 189 16.59 0.62 9.73
N MET A 190 16.86 1.91 9.47
CA MET A 190 17.68 2.37 8.36
C MET A 190 18.98 2.98 8.87
N ASP A 191 20.09 2.54 8.32
CA ASP A 191 21.39 3.16 8.52
C ASP A 191 21.60 4.30 7.49
N ILE A 192 21.20 5.51 7.84
CA ILE A 192 21.25 6.66 6.93
C ILE A 192 22.68 6.99 6.47
N ASP A 193 23.70 6.62 7.24
CA ASP A 193 25.10 6.83 6.88
C ASP A 193 25.51 6.09 5.60
N LYS A 194 24.70 5.12 5.18
CA LYS A 194 24.88 4.39 3.91
C LYS A 194 24.20 5.05 2.71
N TYR A 195 23.49 6.15 2.91
CA TYR A 195 22.74 6.83 1.85
C TYR A 195 23.30 8.22 1.59
N SER A 196 23.33 8.61 0.32
CA SER A 196 23.38 10.02 -0.02
C SER A 196 21.99 10.59 0.24
N ALA A 197 21.84 11.37 1.31
CA ALA A 197 20.57 11.86 1.80
C ALA A 197 20.37 13.33 1.49
N ASN A 198 19.17 13.68 1.05
CA ASN A 198 18.68 15.04 0.92
C ASN A 198 17.28 15.10 1.54
N LEU A 199 17.19 15.66 2.74
CA LEU A 199 15.93 15.76 3.48
C LEU A 199 15.58 17.23 3.66
N SER A 200 14.31 17.60 3.43
CA SER A 200 13.81 18.96 3.61
C SER A 200 12.47 18.97 4.34
N VAL A 201 12.26 20.01 5.14
CA VAL A 201 11.00 20.29 5.84
C VAL A 201 10.73 21.78 5.79
N ASP A 202 9.54 22.17 5.34
CA ASP A 202 9.15 23.58 5.35
C ASP A 202 8.70 24.05 6.74
N LEU A 203 7.79 23.29 7.38
CA LEU A 203 7.30 23.58 8.73
C LEU A 203 7.38 22.32 9.62
N GLY A 204 8.43 22.25 10.44
CA GLY A 204 8.71 21.14 11.36
C GLY A 204 10.21 20.92 11.57
N ASP A 205 10.55 19.76 12.08
CA ASP A 205 11.92 19.38 12.38
C ASP A 205 12.32 18.08 11.68
N ILE A 206 13.62 17.98 11.37
CA ILE A 206 14.24 16.73 10.91
C ILE A 206 15.01 16.12 12.08
N LYS A 207 14.67 14.88 12.45
CA LYS A 207 15.39 14.12 13.46
C LYS A 207 16.07 12.92 12.83
N VAL A 208 17.40 12.90 12.90
CA VAL A 208 18.22 11.78 12.46
C VAL A 208 18.91 11.19 13.68
N ASN A 209 18.49 9.99 14.08
CA ASN A 209 18.88 9.36 15.34
C ASN A 209 18.66 10.32 16.53
N ASP A 210 19.72 10.73 17.22
CA ASP A 210 19.67 11.62 18.40
C ASP A 210 19.84 13.11 18.05
N SER A 211 20.02 13.46 16.77
CA SER A 211 20.27 14.82 16.30
C SER A 211 19.06 15.45 15.66
N THR A 212 18.84 16.72 15.93
CA THR A 212 17.73 17.51 15.35
C THR A 212 18.30 18.60 14.44
N TYR A 213 17.68 18.76 13.28
CA TYR A 213 18.01 19.76 12.26
C TYR A 213 16.73 20.53 11.92
N SER A 214 16.87 21.83 11.71
CA SER A 214 15.77 22.66 11.21
C SER A 214 15.88 22.75 9.68
N HIS A 215 14.79 22.57 8.97
CA HIS A 215 14.61 22.76 7.53
C HIS A 215 15.33 21.79 6.60
N SER A 216 16.60 21.42 6.83
CA SER A 216 17.30 20.53 5.90
C SER A 216 18.38 19.69 6.57
N TYR A 217 18.59 18.50 6.00
CA TYR A 217 19.69 17.60 6.32
C TYR A 217 20.24 17.00 5.03
N THR A 218 21.56 17.03 4.89
CA THR A 218 22.25 16.40 3.74
C THR A 218 23.38 15.51 4.21
N ASN A 219 23.53 14.36 3.58
CA ASN A 219 24.63 13.43 3.75
C ASN A 219 25.09 12.92 2.39
N ASN A 220 26.36 12.65 2.23
CA ASN A 220 26.91 12.08 0.99
C ASN A 220 27.75 10.84 1.33
N ALA A 221 27.14 9.69 1.28
CA ALA A 221 27.78 8.42 1.62
C ALA A 221 28.63 7.83 0.47
N GLY A 222 28.43 8.26 -0.78
CA GLY A 222 29.14 7.73 -1.95
C GLY A 222 28.89 6.25 -2.24
N SER A 223 27.85 5.65 -1.64
CA SER A 223 27.55 4.20 -1.72
C SER A 223 26.72 3.79 -2.95
N GLY A 224 26.24 4.77 -3.72
CA GLY A 224 25.28 4.55 -4.79
C GLY A 224 23.81 4.43 -4.33
N LYS A 225 23.55 4.41 -3.01
CA LYS A 225 22.20 4.49 -2.45
C LYS A 225 21.82 5.94 -2.18
N SER A 226 20.54 6.30 -2.39
CA SER A 226 20.06 7.67 -2.18
C SER A 226 18.71 7.71 -1.48
N ILE A 227 18.48 8.75 -0.69
CA ILE A 227 17.21 9.11 -0.11
C ILE A 227 16.94 10.60 -0.34
N ASN A 228 15.83 10.91 -1.00
CA ASN A 228 15.26 12.23 -1.10
C ASN A 228 13.93 12.21 -0.34
N ALA A 229 13.79 13.10 0.64
CA ALA A 229 12.55 13.19 1.39
C ALA A 229 12.17 14.64 1.60
N ASP A 230 10.91 14.97 1.36
CA ASP A 230 10.34 16.30 1.48
C ASP A 230 9.04 16.26 2.28
N VAL A 231 8.91 17.14 3.28
CA VAL A 231 7.72 17.28 4.10
C VAL A 231 7.33 18.74 4.20
N ASN A 232 6.14 19.12 3.71
CA ASN A 232 5.72 20.51 3.76
C ASN A 232 5.30 20.91 5.19
N MET A 233 4.40 20.17 5.83
CA MET A 233 3.93 20.43 7.20
C MET A 233 3.99 19.15 8.06
N GLY A 234 5.01 19.05 8.90
CA GLY A 234 5.24 17.90 9.79
C GLY A 234 6.72 17.64 10.00
N ASP A 235 7.04 16.48 10.53
CA ASP A 235 8.40 16.10 10.88
C ASP A 235 8.93 14.96 10.03
N ILE A 236 10.24 14.97 9.78
CA ILE A 236 10.97 13.78 9.30
C ILE A 236 11.69 13.16 10.49
N LYS A 237 11.52 11.86 10.70
CA LYS A 237 12.24 11.10 11.71
C LYS A 237 12.85 9.82 11.15
N ILE A 238 14.19 9.74 11.23
CA ILE A 238 14.95 8.56 10.79
C ILE A 238 15.69 7.98 11.99
N ASN A 239 15.46 6.70 12.27
CA ASN A 239 16.11 5.96 13.36
C ASN A 239 16.78 4.71 12.81
N ARG A 240 17.95 4.41 13.37
CA ARG A 240 18.66 3.15 13.14
C ARG A 240 17.96 2.00 13.86
#